data_d21289fca02b1cc76a773a118f07c541
#
_entry.id   d21289fca02b1cc76a773a118f07c541
#
_cell.length_a   1.000
_cell.length_b   1.000
_cell.length_c   1.000
_cell.angle_alpha   90.00
_cell.angle_beta   90.00
_cell.angle_gamma   90.00
#
_symmetry.space_group_name_H-M   'P 1'
#
loop_
_entity.id
_entity.type
_entity.pdbx_description
1 polymer ?
#
loop_
_entity_poly.entity_id
_entity_poly.type
_entity_poly.pdbx_seq_one_letter_code
_entity_poly.pdbx_strand_id
1 'polypeptide(L)'
;MDNLESFDILPPDELSGISSTGMPNNRNPEADSLRNEIAELSKEGYFFLKGDNISAAVDSFKKILALDDNNNYALVGLGDSARKQHNFSLAADYYNRCLTYHPSNNYALFGLADCYKAMRQYHKAIDIWERYLAHDDQNITVLTRVADAYRKIRDFKNSKELYLKVLEMEKDNPYALIGLGHLHYDFKEYADALYYWMRMYEIGDDKVDIRVLTSIGNCHRKLKTFEKGVPFF
;
A
#
# COMPACT_ATOMS: atom_id res chain seq x y z
N MET A 1 11.67 -0.75 11.68
CA MET A 1 11.90 -1.09 10.28
C MET A 1 10.58 -1.60 9.77
N ASP A 2 9.86 -0.73 9.07
CA ASP A 2 8.60 -1.10 8.44
C ASP A 2 8.94 -2.10 7.35
N ASN A 3 8.46 -3.34 7.49
CA ASN A 3 8.49 -4.30 6.39
C ASN A 3 7.78 -3.62 5.22
N LEU A 4 8.54 -3.29 4.19
CA LEU A 4 8.02 -3.06 2.86
C LEU A 4 7.44 -4.40 2.39
N GLU A 5 6.21 -4.69 2.86
CA GLU A 5 5.46 -5.81 2.33
C GLU A 5 5.42 -5.65 0.82
N SER A 6 5.83 -6.71 0.18
CA SER A 6 5.89 -6.85 -1.27
C SER A 6 4.57 -6.39 -1.87
N PHE A 7 4.60 -5.20 -2.46
CA PHE A 7 3.57 -4.85 -3.41
C PHE A 7 3.61 -5.87 -4.52
N ASP A 8 2.49 -6.51 -4.76
CA ASP A 8 2.28 -7.19 -6.03
C ASP A 8 2.48 -6.15 -7.14
N ILE A 9 3.67 -6.17 -7.70
CA ILE A 9 4.01 -5.49 -8.95
C ILE A 9 2.97 -6.00 -9.92
N LEU A 10 2.27 -5.08 -10.60
CA LEU A 10 1.25 -5.37 -11.63
C LEU A 10 1.50 -6.72 -12.30
N PRO A 11 0.60 -7.71 -12.16
CA PRO A 11 0.73 -8.92 -12.95
C PRO A 11 0.65 -8.56 -14.44
N PRO A 12 1.48 -9.16 -15.29
CA PRO A 12 1.46 -8.93 -16.74
C PRO A 12 0.10 -9.20 -17.39
N ASP A 13 -0.79 -9.89 -16.70
CA ASP A 13 -2.08 -10.37 -17.21
C ASP A 13 -3.15 -9.28 -17.33
N GLU A 14 -3.04 -8.15 -16.60
CA GLU A 14 -3.93 -7.00 -16.80
C GLU A 14 -3.60 -6.17 -18.05
N LEU A 15 -2.45 -6.42 -18.70
CA LEU A 15 -2.13 -5.85 -20.01
C LEU A 15 -3.04 -6.38 -21.14
N SER A 16 -3.81 -7.46 -20.90
CA SER A 16 -4.76 -8.05 -21.84
C SER A 16 -6.13 -7.37 -21.88
N GLY A 17 -6.40 -6.42 -20.99
CA GLY A 17 -7.68 -5.73 -20.85
C GLY A 17 -8.02 -4.71 -21.94
N ILE A 18 -7.26 -4.62 -23.05
CA ILE A 18 -7.68 -3.93 -24.27
C ILE A 18 -8.60 -4.88 -25.05
N SER A 19 -9.77 -5.16 -24.46
CA SER A 19 -10.84 -5.91 -25.13
C SER A 19 -11.36 -5.10 -26.31
N SER A 20 -11.21 -5.67 -27.49
CA SER A 20 -11.82 -5.22 -28.73
C SER A 20 -13.34 -5.41 -28.68
N THR A 21 -14.07 -4.42 -28.19
CA THR A 21 -15.51 -4.33 -28.46
C THR A 21 -15.70 -3.74 -29.86
N GLY A 22 -16.25 -4.55 -30.73
CA GLY A 22 -16.64 -4.43 -32.10
C GLY A 22 -16.89 -3.03 -32.65
N MET A 23 -15.93 -2.58 -33.49
CA MET A 23 -16.14 -1.61 -34.57
C MET A 23 -15.31 -2.05 -35.80
N PRO A 24 -15.74 -1.75 -37.04
CA PRO A 24 -15.19 -2.37 -38.23
C PRO A 24 -13.76 -1.94 -38.53
N ASN A 25 -13.00 -2.93 -38.82
CA ASN A 25 -11.70 -3.10 -39.46
C ASN A 25 -11.08 -1.86 -40.15
N ASN A 26 -10.48 -0.96 -39.39
CA ASN A 26 -9.45 -0.07 -39.87
C ASN A 26 -8.21 -0.24 -38.95
N ARG A 27 -7.60 -1.45 -39.03
CA ARG A 27 -6.36 -1.73 -38.28
C ARG A 27 -5.24 -0.89 -38.89
N ASN A 28 -4.70 0.04 -38.12
CA ASN A 28 -3.45 0.71 -38.50
C ASN A 28 -2.28 -0.18 -38.02
N PRO A 29 -1.55 -0.85 -38.97
CA PRO A 29 -0.48 -1.78 -38.60
C PRO A 29 0.65 -1.11 -37.81
N GLU A 30 0.88 0.18 -37.99
CA GLU A 30 1.89 0.96 -37.27
C GLU A 30 1.47 1.16 -35.79
N ALA A 31 0.18 1.49 -35.56
CA ALA A 31 -0.33 1.63 -34.22
C ALA A 31 -0.34 0.31 -33.44
N ASP A 32 -0.64 -0.81 -34.10
CA ASP A 32 -0.59 -2.14 -33.50
C ASP A 32 0.86 -2.55 -33.19
N SER A 33 1.82 -2.24 -34.08
CA SER A 33 3.25 -2.46 -33.83
C SER A 33 3.75 -1.68 -32.64
N LEU A 34 3.39 -0.40 -32.52
CA LEU A 34 3.77 0.46 -31.39
C LEU A 34 3.19 -0.05 -30.05
N ARG A 35 1.92 -0.49 -30.04
CA ARG A 35 1.31 -1.09 -28.85
C ARG A 35 2.03 -2.35 -28.40
N ASN A 36 2.40 -3.22 -29.35
CA ASN A 36 3.14 -4.44 -29.05
C ASN A 36 4.53 -4.12 -28.49
N GLU A 37 5.23 -3.14 -29.06
CA GLU A 37 6.54 -2.70 -28.56
C GLU A 37 6.43 -2.16 -27.11
N ILE A 38 5.45 -1.30 -26.82
CA ILE A 38 5.20 -0.78 -25.48
C ILE A 38 4.87 -1.93 -24.50
N ALA A 39 4.06 -2.91 -24.91
CA ALA A 39 3.70 -4.04 -24.08
C ALA A 39 4.93 -4.91 -23.74
N GLU A 40 5.80 -5.19 -24.70
CA GLU A 40 7.02 -5.97 -24.46
C GLU A 40 8.00 -5.21 -23.54
N LEU A 41 8.23 -3.91 -23.80
CA LEU A 41 9.07 -3.08 -22.95
C LEU A 41 8.51 -2.97 -21.51
N SER A 42 7.17 -2.94 -21.35
CA SER A 42 6.53 -2.93 -20.03
C SER A 42 6.80 -4.23 -19.28
N LYS A 43 6.62 -5.39 -19.94
CA LYS A 43 6.93 -6.70 -19.35
C LYS A 43 8.40 -6.80 -18.94
N GLU A 44 9.29 -6.35 -19.81
CA GLU A 44 10.73 -6.33 -19.56
C GLU A 44 11.06 -5.44 -18.34
N GLY A 45 10.51 -4.23 -18.30
CA GLY A 45 10.73 -3.29 -17.21
C GLY A 45 10.27 -3.85 -15.86
N TYR A 46 9.07 -4.41 -15.79
CA TYR A 46 8.57 -5.04 -14.55
C TYR A 46 9.31 -6.33 -14.19
N PHE A 47 9.76 -7.11 -15.16
CA PHE A 47 10.62 -8.26 -14.91
C PHE A 47 11.94 -7.84 -14.23
N PHE A 48 12.62 -6.82 -14.75
CA PHE A 48 13.83 -6.28 -14.14
C PHE A 48 13.57 -5.68 -12.77
N LEU A 49 12.45 -4.97 -12.59
CA LEU A 49 12.07 -4.38 -11.31
C LEU A 49 11.82 -5.45 -10.24
N LYS A 50 11.18 -6.56 -10.61
CA LYS A 50 10.97 -7.73 -9.73
C LYS A 50 12.29 -8.41 -9.38
N GLY A 51 13.20 -8.50 -10.34
CA GLY A 51 14.55 -9.04 -10.16
C GLY A 51 15.54 -8.06 -9.48
N ASP A 52 15.07 -6.91 -8.99
CA ASP A 52 15.85 -5.86 -8.34
C ASP A 52 16.94 -5.22 -9.22
N ASN A 53 16.85 -5.42 -10.54
CA ASN A 53 17.69 -4.73 -11.52
C ASN A 53 17.07 -3.37 -11.90
N ILE A 54 17.18 -2.43 -10.96
CA ILE A 54 16.50 -1.13 -11.07
C ILE A 54 16.98 -0.33 -12.29
N SER A 55 18.28 -0.41 -12.63
CA SER A 55 18.82 0.34 -13.79
C SER A 55 18.19 -0.13 -15.10
N ALA A 56 18.15 -1.45 -15.33
CA ALA A 56 17.54 -1.99 -16.54
C ALA A 56 16.03 -1.71 -16.61
N ALA A 57 15.33 -1.78 -15.47
CA ALA A 57 13.91 -1.42 -15.38
C ALA A 57 13.67 0.03 -15.81
N VAL A 58 14.45 0.97 -15.25
CA VAL A 58 14.37 2.40 -15.59
C VAL A 58 14.63 2.63 -17.08
N ASP A 59 15.60 1.94 -17.67
CA ASP A 59 15.92 2.08 -19.11
C ASP A 59 14.75 1.59 -19.98
N SER A 60 14.12 0.46 -19.63
CA SER A 60 12.95 -0.05 -20.37
C SER A 60 11.76 0.91 -20.25
N PHE A 61 11.45 1.44 -19.04
CA PHE A 61 10.38 2.41 -18.88
C PHE A 61 10.65 3.75 -19.57
N LYS A 62 11.90 4.22 -19.62
CA LYS A 62 12.27 5.43 -20.37
C LYS A 62 12.11 5.27 -21.87
N LYS A 63 12.39 4.08 -22.44
CA LYS A 63 12.10 3.78 -23.84
C LYS A 63 10.62 3.90 -24.14
N ILE A 64 9.76 3.42 -23.24
CA ILE A 64 8.30 3.60 -23.38
C ILE A 64 7.93 5.08 -23.39
N LEU A 65 8.47 5.90 -22.46
CA LEU A 65 8.17 7.33 -22.44
C LEU A 65 8.69 8.09 -23.67
N ALA A 66 9.68 7.55 -24.39
CA ALA A 66 10.12 8.10 -25.66
C ALA A 66 9.14 7.81 -26.81
N LEU A 67 8.32 6.75 -26.68
CA LEU A 67 7.29 6.37 -27.64
C LEU A 67 5.93 6.99 -27.30
N ASP A 68 5.60 7.05 -26.01
CA ASP A 68 4.37 7.57 -25.43
C ASP A 68 4.69 8.24 -24.09
N ASP A 69 4.85 9.56 -24.11
CA ASP A 69 5.35 10.36 -22.99
C ASP A 69 4.42 10.37 -21.76
N ASN A 70 3.16 10.00 -21.93
CA ASN A 70 2.17 9.94 -20.85
C ASN A 70 1.74 8.51 -20.48
N ASN A 71 2.50 7.52 -20.94
CA ASN A 71 2.19 6.12 -20.68
C ASN A 71 2.13 5.81 -19.19
N ASN A 72 0.97 5.31 -18.73
CA ASN A 72 0.72 5.04 -17.32
C ASN A 72 1.62 3.92 -16.75
N TYR A 73 1.89 2.86 -17.53
CA TYR A 73 2.75 1.75 -17.10
C TYR A 73 4.18 2.22 -16.87
N ALA A 74 4.70 3.03 -17.78
CA ALA A 74 6.05 3.57 -17.66
C ALA A 74 6.17 4.57 -16.50
N LEU A 75 5.18 5.45 -16.33
CA LEU A 75 5.18 6.42 -15.23
C LEU A 75 5.08 5.73 -13.87
N VAL A 76 4.19 4.72 -13.72
CA VAL A 76 4.10 3.93 -12.50
C VAL A 76 5.38 3.13 -12.28
N GLY A 77 5.92 2.47 -13.30
CA GLY A 77 7.15 1.69 -13.19
C GLY A 77 8.37 2.52 -12.80
N LEU A 78 8.50 3.76 -13.30
CA LEU A 78 9.54 4.70 -12.86
C LEU A 78 9.32 5.17 -11.42
N GLY A 79 8.07 5.40 -11.02
CA GLY A 79 7.69 5.68 -9.64
C GLY A 79 8.10 4.54 -8.70
N ASP A 80 7.76 3.31 -9.05
CA ASP A 80 8.13 2.11 -8.27
C ASP A 80 9.65 1.91 -8.22
N SER A 81 10.35 2.17 -9.31
CA SER A 81 11.81 2.10 -9.38
C SER A 81 12.46 3.11 -8.41
N ALA A 82 11.97 4.35 -8.42
CA ALA A 82 12.45 5.39 -7.51
C ALA A 82 12.10 5.08 -6.05
N ARG A 83 10.91 4.51 -5.78
CA ARG A 83 10.48 4.10 -4.44
C ARG A 83 11.35 2.96 -3.90
N LYS A 84 11.71 1.96 -4.70
CA LYS A 84 12.68 0.92 -4.33
C LYS A 84 14.05 1.48 -3.96
N GLN A 85 14.46 2.58 -4.59
CA GLN A 85 15.68 3.30 -4.25
C GLN A 85 15.52 4.27 -3.06
N HIS A 86 14.36 4.24 -2.36
CA HIS A 86 14.02 5.17 -1.28
C HIS A 86 14.00 6.65 -1.69
N ASN A 87 13.96 6.95 -3.00
CA ASN A 87 13.79 8.31 -3.50
C ASN A 87 12.31 8.66 -3.61
N PHE A 88 11.67 8.85 -2.46
CA PHE A 88 10.22 9.06 -2.36
C PHE A 88 9.74 10.35 -3.02
N SER A 89 10.59 11.38 -3.09
CA SER A 89 10.24 12.63 -3.78
C SER A 89 10.12 12.40 -5.28
N LEU A 90 11.15 11.78 -5.89
CA LEU A 90 11.14 11.48 -7.32
C LEU A 90 10.00 10.49 -7.68
N ALA A 91 9.77 9.50 -6.81
CA ALA A 91 8.65 8.58 -7.00
C ALA A 91 7.30 9.32 -7.02
N ALA A 92 7.10 10.25 -6.07
CA ALA A 92 5.89 11.06 -6.01
C ALA A 92 5.71 11.93 -7.27
N ASP A 93 6.77 12.47 -7.85
CA ASP A 93 6.71 13.23 -9.09
C ASP A 93 6.21 12.38 -10.26
N TYR A 94 6.73 11.15 -10.41
CA TYR A 94 6.27 10.22 -11.46
C TYR A 94 4.80 9.82 -11.26
N TYR A 95 4.39 9.48 -10.04
CA TYR A 95 2.99 9.14 -9.77
C TYR A 95 2.05 10.33 -9.99
N ASN A 96 2.44 11.54 -9.57
CA ASN A 96 1.65 12.74 -9.85
C ASN A 96 1.51 13.00 -11.34
N ARG A 97 2.59 12.82 -12.12
CA ARG A 97 2.53 12.93 -13.57
C ARG A 97 1.57 11.89 -14.15
N CYS A 98 1.61 10.63 -13.69
CA CYS A 98 0.65 9.61 -14.08
C CYS A 98 -0.79 10.06 -13.78
N LEU A 99 -1.06 10.55 -12.57
CA LEU A 99 -2.40 10.97 -12.13
C LEU A 99 -2.91 12.23 -12.82
N THR A 100 -2.05 13.03 -13.45
CA THR A 100 -2.46 14.17 -14.29
C THR A 100 -3.18 13.68 -15.55
N TYR A 101 -2.72 12.59 -16.15
CA TYR A 101 -3.29 12.04 -17.38
C TYR A 101 -4.25 10.87 -17.11
N HIS A 102 -4.06 10.16 -16.00
CA HIS A 102 -4.83 8.99 -15.58
C HIS A 102 -5.30 9.15 -14.12
N PRO A 103 -6.28 10.03 -13.84
CA PRO A 103 -6.66 10.42 -12.45
C PRO A 103 -7.13 9.28 -11.56
N SER A 104 -7.65 8.20 -12.16
CA SER A 104 -8.17 7.01 -11.45
C SER A 104 -7.19 5.83 -11.47
N ASN A 105 -5.91 6.04 -11.79
CA ASN A 105 -4.94 4.97 -11.76
C ASN A 105 -4.63 4.54 -10.32
N ASN A 106 -5.19 3.40 -9.90
CA ASN A 106 -5.09 2.91 -8.54
C ASN A 106 -3.65 2.64 -8.10
N TYR A 107 -2.78 2.19 -9.00
CA TYR A 107 -1.37 1.93 -8.69
C TYR A 107 -0.61 3.22 -8.41
N ALA A 108 -0.86 4.26 -9.20
CA ALA A 108 -0.28 5.58 -8.97
C ALA A 108 -0.81 6.22 -7.69
N LEU A 109 -2.13 6.13 -7.41
CA LEU A 109 -2.72 6.63 -6.16
C LEU A 109 -2.07 5.93 -4.96
N PHE A 110 -1.98 4.61 -5.00
CA PHE A 110 -1.42 3.85 -3.90
C PHE A 110 0.08 4.17 -3.70
N GLY A 111 0.88 4.15 -4.77
CA GLY A 111 2.31 4.44 -4.70
C GLY A 111 2.61 5.87 -4.21
N LEU A 112 1.80 6.86 -4.65
CA LEU A 112 1.91 8.26 -4.21
C LEU A 112 1.62 8.40 -2.72
N ALA A 113 0.54 7.79 -2.25
CA ALA A 113 0.17 7.84 -0.83
C ALA A 113 1.24 7.19 0.06
N ASP A 114 1.80 6.05 -0.37
CA ASP A 114 2.91 5.41 0.32
C ASP A 114 4.17 6.29 0.36
N CYS A 115 4.46 7.02 -0.72
CA CYS A 115 5.56 7.99 -0.73
C CYS A 115 5.32 9.10 0.30
N TYR A 116 4.11 9.67 0.34
CA TYR A 116 3.79 10.69 1.33
C TYR A 116 3.84 10.14 2.77
N LYS A 117 3.39 8.91 3.02
CA LYS A 117 3.54 8.24 4.31
C LYS A 117 5.02 8.09 4.70
N ALA A 118 5.86 7.63 3.78
CA ALA A 118 7.31 7.47 4.02
C ALA A 118 7.99 8.81 4.34
N MET A 119 7.55 9.89 3.69
CA MET A 119 7.99 11.26 3.98
C MET A 119 7.32 11.87 5.23
N ARG A 120 6.51 11.12 5.97
CA ARG A 120 5.71 11.56 7.13
C ARG A 120 4.70 12.68 6.83
N GLN A 121 4.32 12.85 5.59
CA GLN A 121 3.29 13.80 5.15
C GLN A 121 1.90 13.15 5.24
N TYR A 122 1.50 12.74 6.45
CA TYR A 122 0.32 11.89 6.67
C TYR A 122 -0.98 12.48 6.15
N HIS A 123 -1.21 13.78 6.25
CA HIS A 123 -2.41 14.42 5.69
C HIS A 123 -2.50 14.21 4.19
N LYS A 124 -1.40 14.43 3.45
CA LYS A 124 -1.39 14.18 2.00
C LYS A 124 -1.57 12.70 1.66
N ALA A 125 -1.00 11.80 2.46
CA ALA A 125 -1.20 10.37 2.26
C ALA A 125 -2.67 9.99 2.43
N ILE A 126 -3.35 10.52 3.45
CA ILE A 126 -4.79 10.32 3.69
C ILE A 126 -5.59 10.81 2.48
N ASP A 127 -5.39 12.06 2.03
CA ASP A 127 -6.11 12.64 0.89
C ASP A 127 -6.00 11.76 -0.37
N ILE A 128 -4.83 11.19 -0.63
CA ILE A 128 -4.63 10.33 -1.81
C ILE A 128 -5.26 8.95 -1.61
N TRP A 129 -5.13 8.33 -0.43
CA TRP A 129 -5.80 7.06 -0.17
C TRP A 129 -7.32 7.18 -0.16
N GLU A 130 -7.89 8.31 0.31
CA GLU A 130 -9.34 8.56 0.23
C GLU A 130 -9.80 8.65 -1.22
N ARG A 131 -8.99 9.23 -2.12
CA ARG A 131 -9.26 9.18 -3.57
C ARG A 131 -9.26 7.75 -4.10
N TYR A 132 -8.34 6.89 -3.62
CA TYR A 132 -8.35 5.47 -3.95
C TYR A 132 -9.64 4.79 -3.47
N LEU A 133 -10.02 5.01 -2.20
CA LEU A 133 -11.21 4.42 -1.59
C LEU A 133 -12.53 4.90 -2.22
N ALA A 134 -12.52 6.04 -2.92
CA ALA A 134 -13.67 6.48 -3.71
C ALA A 134 -13.97 5.55 -4.91
N HIS A 135 -12.99 4.75 -5.34
CA HIS A 135 -13.12 3.74 -6.41
C HIS A 135 -13.25 2.32 -5.88
N ASP A 136 -12.66 2.02 -4.73
CA ASP A 136 -12.64 0.71 -4.07
C ASP A 136 -12.69 0.90 -2.55
N ASP A 137 -13.90 1.08 -2.03
CA ASP A 137 -14.17 1.40 -0.62
C ASP A 137 -14.03 0.19 0.33
N GLN A 138 -13.79 -1.00 -0.22
CA GLN A 138 -13.64 -2.25 0.53
C GLN A 138 -12.19 -2.76 0.53
N ASN A 139 -11.24 -2.01 0.02
CA ASN A 139 -9.85 -2.43 0.02
C ASN A 139 -9.24 -2.39 1.43
N ILE A 140 -9.17 -3.57 2.05
CA ILE A 140 -8.70 -3.75 3.43
C ILE A 140 -7.29 -3.20 3.63
N THR A 141 -6.40 -3.40 2.66
CA THR A 141 -5.04 -2.88 2.73
C THR A 141 -5.01 -1.36 2.79
N VAL A 142 -5.82 -0.69 1.97
CA VAL A 142 -5.90 0.78 1.98
C VAL A 142 -6.60 1.27 3.24
N LEU A 143 -7.72 0.65 3.64
CA LEU A 143 -8.43 1.01 4.87
C LEU A 143 -7.51 0.97 6.11
N THR A 144 -6.69 -0.08 6.26
CA THR A 144 -5.75 -0.21 7.37
C THR A 144 -4.63 0.83 7.31
N ARG A 145 -4.15 1.20 6.11
CA ARG A 145 -3.13 2.24 5.92
C ARG A 145 -3.65 3.63 6.27
N VAL A 146 -4.88 3.95 5.86
CA VAL A 146 -5.55 5.22 6.22
C VAL A 146 -5.78 5.29 7.72
N ALA A 147 -6.26 4.20 8.33
CA ALA A 147 -6.44 4.12 9.78
C ALA A 147 -5.13 4.37 10.53
N ASP A 148 -4.01 3.77 10.09
CA ASP A 148 -2.68 4.02 10.70
C ASP A 148 -2.24 5.47 10.50
N ALA A 149 -2.48 6.08 9.33
CA ALA A 149 -2.15 7.47 9.08
C ALA A 149 -2.95 8.42 9.98
N TYR A 150 -4.26 8.18 10.17
CA TYR A 150 -5.07 8.91 11.13
C TYR A 150 -4.55 8.76 12.57
N ARG A 151 -4.11 7.55 12.97
CA ARG A 151 -3.46 7.35 14.27
C ARG A 151 -2.20 8.21 14.42
N LYS A 152 -1.36 8.29 13.37
CA LYS A 152 -0.14 9.10 13.36
C LYS A 152 -0.39 10.59 13.54
N ILE A 153 -1.48 11.11 12.99
CA ILE A 153 -1.90 12.52 13.19
C ILE A 153 -2.77 12.72 14.44
N ARG A 154 -2.93 11.68 15.27
CA ARG A 154 -3.68 11.70 16.54
C ARG A 154 -5.19 11.86 16.37
N ASP A 155 -5.73 11.49 15.22
CA ASP A 155 -7.17 11.42 15.00
C ASP A 155 -7.70 10.04 15.42
N PHE A 156 -8.05 9.94 16.70
CA PHE A 156 -8.53 8.70 17.30
C PHE A 156 -9.82 8.20 16.65
N LYS A 157 -10.76 9.12 16.42
CA LYS A 157 -12.10 8.77 15.93
C LYS A 157 -12.03 8.11 14.56
N ASN A 158 -11.44 8.79 13.58
CA ASN A 158 -11.36 8.29 12.21
C ASN A 158 -10.50 7.03 12.13
N SER A 159 -9.39 6.97 12.88
CA SER A 159 -8.56 5.77 12.96
C SER A 159 -9.35 4.55 13.47
N LYS A 160 -10.07 4.70 14.59
CA LYS A 160 -10.85 3.63 15.19
C LYS A 160 -11.97 3.15 14.26
N GLU A 161 -12.70 4.07 13.65
CA GLU A 161 -13.81 3.76 12.75
C GLU A 161 -13.34 2.90 11.57
N LEU A 162 -12.23 3.25 10.95
CA LEU A 162 -11.69 2.50 9.81
C LEU A 162 -11.18 1.11 10.21
N TYR A 163 -10.48 0.98 11.34
CA TYR A 163 -10.08 -0.35 11.81
C TYR A 163 -11.29 -1.22 12.16
N LEU A 164 -12.34 -0.65 12.76
CA LEU A 164 -13.58 -1.39 13.06
C LEU A 164 -14.29 -1.82 11.78
N LYS A 165 -14.36 -0.94 10.75
CA LYS A 165 -14.87 -1.31 9.41
C LYS A 165 -14.12 -2.52 8.85
N VAL A 166 -12.81 -2.59 9.00
CA VAL A 166 -12.02 -3.77 8.59
C VAL A 166 -12.42 -5.01 9.38
N LEU A 167 -12.64 -4.90 10.71
CA LEU A 167 -13.08 -6.05 11.52
C LEU A 167 -14.52 -6.49 11.25
N GLU A 168 -15.37 -5.62 10.72
CA GLU A 168 -16.70 -5.98 10.22
C GLU A 168 -16.61 -6.84 8.93
N MET A 169 -15.63 -6.55 8.08
CA MET A 169 -15.37 -7.29 6.84
C MET A 169 -14.63 -8.61 7.12
N GLU A 170 -13.59 -8.55 7.93
CA GLU A 170 -12.75 -9.67 8.35
C GLU A 170 -12.59 -9.64 9.87
N LYS A 171 -13.44 -10.41 10.56
CA LYS A 171 -13.55 -10.41 12.01
C LYS A 171 -12.21 -10.49 12.76
N ASP A 172 -11.28 -11.26 12.27
CA ASP A 172 -10.00 -11.56 12.91
C ASP A 172 -8.81 -11.04 12.09
N ASN A 173 -9.02 -9.95 11.33
CA ASN A 173 -7.95 -9.34 10.55
C ASN A 173 -6.79 -8.87 11.46
N PRO A 174 -5.56 -9.43 11.29
CA PRO A 174 -4.45 -9.18 12.20
C PRO A 174 -3.99 -7.72 12.18
N TYR A 175 -4.02 -7.08 11.02
CA TYR A 175 -3.59 -5.68 10.89
C TYR A 175 -4.52 -4.73 11.62
N ALA A 176 -5.83 -4.97 11.56
CA ALA A 176 -6.82 -4.17 12.28
C ALA A 176 -6.73 -4.39 13.79
N LEU A 177 -6.58 -5.64 14.26
CA LEU A 177 -6.41 -5.94 15.68
C LEU A 177 -5.14 -5.30 16.26
N ILE A 178 -4.00 -5.44 15.57
CA ILE A 178 -2.74 -4.81 15.96
C ILE A 178 -2.87 -3.28 15.93
N GLY A 179 -3.50 -2.75 14.88
CA GLY A 179 -3.74 -1.31 14.72
C GLY A 179 -4.57 -0.70 15.84
N LEU A 180 -5.69 -1.35 16.21
CA LEU A 180 -6.52 -0.95 17.36
C LEU A 180 -5.75 -1.03 18.67
N GLY A 181 -4.97 -2.09 18.88
CA GLY A 181 -4.11 -2.20 20.05
C GLY A 181 -3.15 -1.02 20.15
N HIS A 182 -2.45 -0.67 19.08
CA HIS A 182 -1.58 0.50 19.05
C HIS A 182 -2.33 1.82 19.24
N LEU A 183 -3.50 1.97 18.61
CA LEU A 183 -4.32 3.17 18.73
C LEU A 183 -4.71 3.43 20.20
N HIS A 184 -5.31 2.44 20.84
CA HIS A 184 -5.72 2.56 22.24
C HIS A 184 -4.52 2.77 23.19
N TYR A 185 -3.38 2.11 22.92
CA TYR A 185 -2.16 2.32 23.71
C TYR A 185 -1.62 3.74 23.59
N ASP A 186 -1.58 4.32 22.36
CA ASP A 186 -1.11 5.69 22.12
C ASP A 186 -1.98 6.73 22.83
N PHE A 187 -3.27 6.43 23.04
CA PHE A 187 -4.23 7.25 23.79
C PHE A 187 -4.36 6.87 25.27
N LYS A 188 -3.48 5.97 25.76
CA LYS A 188 -3.41 5.51 27.16
C LYS A 188 -4.62 4.70 27.66
N GLU A 189 -5.42 4.20 26.76
CA GLU A 189 -6.53 3.28 27.01
C GLU A 189 -5.99 1.83 27.06
N TYR A 190 -5.17 1.55 28.09
CA TYR A 190 -4.36 0.33 28.14
C TYR A 190 -5.19 -0.95 28.29
N ALA A 191 -6.40 -0.88 28.85
CA ALA A 191 -7.29 -2.03 28.97
C ALA A 191 -7.84 -2.45 27.60
N ASP A 192 -8.25 -1.47 26.79
CA ASP A 192 -8.74 -1.72 25.44
C ASP A 192 -7.59 -2.17 24.50
N ALA A 193 -6.40 -1.56 24.65
CA ALA A 193 -5.21 -2.01 23.92
C ALA A 193 -4.89 -3.48 24.22
N LEU A 194 -4.95 -3.87 25.52
CA LEU A 194 -4.74 -5.24 25.97
C LEU A 194 -5.77 -6.19 25.37
N TYR A 195 -7.05 -5.80 25.32
CA TYR A 195 -8.12 -6.60 24.74
C TYR A 195 -7.82 -6.97 23.27
N TYR A 196 -7.44 -6.00 22.44
CA TYR A 196 -7.17 -6.26 21.02
C TYR A 196 -5.90 -7.10 20.80
N TRP A 197 -4.83 -6.85 21.57
CA TRP A 197 -3.62 -7.64 21.45
C TRP A 197 -3.77 -9.05 22.01
N MET A 198 -4.56 -9.25 23.09
CA MET A 198 -4.90 -10.59 23.58
C MET A 198 -5.70 -11.38 22.56
N ARG A 199 -6.68 -10.73 21.91
CA ARG A 199 -7.42 -11.37 20.81
C ARG A 199 -6.50 -11.77 19.67
N MET A 200 -5.53 -10.93 19.29
CA MET A 200 -4.51 -11.28 18.29
C MET A 200 -3.64 -12.46 18.77
N TYR A 201 -3.30 -12.52 20.04
CA TYR A 201 -2.55 -13.61 20.64
C TYR A 201 -3.31 -14.94 20.60
N GLU A 202 -4.61 -14.92 20.93
CA GLU A 202 -5.48 -16.10 20.92
C GLU A 202 -5.70 -16.71 19.53
N ILE A 203 -5.67 -15.87 18.47
CA ILE A 203 -5.83 -16.31 17.07
C ILE A 203 -4.50 -16.86 16.51
N GLY A 204 -3.38 -16.39 16.99
CA GLY A 204 -2.08 -16.47 16.33
C GLY A 204 -1.34 -17.78 16.45
N ASP A 205 -1.92 -18.91 16.91
CA ASP A 205 -1.21 -20.17 17.11
C ASP A 205 0.23 -19.97 17.71
N ASP A 206 1.12 -20.96 17.61
CA ASP A 206 2.48 -20.93 18.17
C ASP A 206 3.45 -19.90 17.54
N LYS A 207 2.99 -19.01 16.65
CA LYS A 207 3.83 -18.05 15.90
C LYS A 207 3.46 -16.58 16.14
N VAL A 208 3.01 -16.24 17.33
CA VAL A 208 2.71 -14.83 17.63
C VAL A 208 3.97 -13.97 17.58
N ASP A 209 3.88 -12.85 16.85
CA ASP A 209 4.98 -11.89 16.74
C ASP A 209 5.40 -11.39 18.13
N ILE A 210 6.69 -11.47 18.42
CA ILE A 210 7.28 -11.01 19.68
C ILE A 210 6.90 -9.56 20.02
N ARG A 211 6.60 -8.75 19.03
CA ARG A 211 6.12 -7.38 19.21
C ARG A 211 4.75 -7.33 19.87
N VAL A 212 3.85 -8.27 19.53
CA VAL A 212 2.53 -8.39 20.17
C VAL A 212 2.70 -8.84 21.61
N LEU A 213 3.53 -9.86 21.87
CA LEU A 213 3.83 -10.33 23.23
C LEU A 213 4.39 -9.19 24.10
N THR A 214 5.40 -8.49 23.62
CA THR A 214 5.97 -7.33 24.30
C THR A 214 4.94 -6.24 24.57
N SER A 215 4.01 -6.02 23.66
CA SER A 215 2.93 -5.03 23.79
C SER A 215 1.94 -5.43 24.88
N ILE A 216 1.57 -6.72 24.98
CA ILE A 216 0.74 -7.28 26.05
C ILE A 216 1.44 -7.08 27.40
N GLY A 217 2.71 -7.50 27.53
CA GLY A 217 3.49 -7.30 28.75
C GLY A 217 3.58 -5.83 29.18
N ASN A 218 3.79 -4.92 28.23
CA ASN A 218 3.79 -3.47 28.47
C ASN A 218 2.43 -2.95 28.94
N CYS A 219 1.30 -3.47 28.43
CA CYS A 219 -0.03 -3.11 28.94
C CYS A 219 -0.20 -3.54 30.37
N HIS A 220 0.15 -4.78 30.73
CA HIS A 220 0.10 -5.24 32.10
C HIS A 220 0.95 -4.39 33.04
N ARG A 221 2.13 -3.96 32.59
CA ARG A 221 2.97 -3.02 33.35
C ARG A 221 2.29 -1.68 33.57
N LYS A 222 1.63 -1.11 32.55
CA LYS A 222 0.89 0.16 32.64
C LYS A 222 -0.36 0.06 33.55
N LEU A 223 -1.02 -1.09 33.51
CA LEU A 223 -2.20 -1.41 34.37
C LEU A 223 -1.82 -1.84 35.79
N LYS A 224 -0.52 -1.94 36.10
CA LYS A 224 0.02 -2.41 37.38
C LYS A 224 -0.39 -3.86 37.74
N THR A 225 -0.68 -4.68 36.75
CA THR A 225 -1.00 -6.10 36.88
C THR A 225 0.23 -6.95 36.54
N PHE A 226 1.34 -6.72 37.24
CA PHE A 226 2.70 -7.20 36.90
C PHE A 226 2.77 -8.71 36.76
N GLU A 227 2.15 -9.46 37.67
CA GLU A 227 2.16 -10.94 37.68
C GLU A 227 1.59 -11.51 36.37
N LYS A 228 0.53 -10.87 35.84
CA LYS A 228 -0.08 -11.28 34.57
C LYS A 228 0.78 -10.95 33.34
N GLY A 229 1.69 -10.00 33.49
CA GLY A 229 2.59 -9.58 32.40
C GLY A 229 3.84 -10.46 32.26
N VAL A 230 4.26 -11.15 33.32
CA VAL A 230 5.50 -11.96 33.34
C VAL A 230 5.59 -12.98 32.20
N PRO A 231 4.52 -13.73 31.87
CA PRO A 231 4.60 -14.73 30.79
C PRO A 231 4.87 -14.16 29.39
N PHE A 232 4.76 -12.84 29.21
CA PHE A 232 4.90 -12.17 27.90
C PHE A 232 6.24 -11.44 27.73
N PHE A 233 7.18 -11.63 28.64
CA PHE A 233 8.55 -11.12 28.56
C PHE A 233 9.56 -12.27 28.52
#